data_d11436faf9923745ae01140c9cf04f5d
#
_entry.id   d11436faf9923745ae01140c9cf04f5d
#
_cell.length_a   1.000
_cell.length_b   1.000
_cell.length_c   1.000
_cell.angle_alpha   90.00
_cell.angle_beta   90.00
_cell.angle_gamma   90.00
#
_symmetry.space_group_name_H-M   'P 1'
#
loop_
_entity.id
_entity.type
_entity.pdbx_description
1 polymer ?
#
loop_
_entity_poly.entity_id
_entity_poly.type
_entity_poly.pdbx_seq_one_letter_code
_entity_poly.pdbx_strand_id
1 'polypeptide(L)'
;MVTLLTRPTIERRHLSLFPIQEQSLTPPATSWLGQPVISVQDQLLAMEQRLPTFHREPFIVNGIENPAYDVIVEDDTDYPITTVSKSYGLVQHSTVFGKALEGLNRLGFDVHGLHSELSLTAHGERMKISLTLPGYDFDPGDGCPLVLKMNLLNSVDKTTAVAVELEWLRLVCGNGMMYGIGAAGFRKAHFRGIDEDDIAEYLSISLRSVPQDHQLMQGWLTTDVTLSRTMTWVDRPLAELWGEPTAARIWHILRSGNDARPEIIRGKDDEVEISRPAHERPVIPLGSIPGAFAPVQNAYHAAQALSWVAKEHPNLGTRLKRLKEIPTLMQQLL
;
A
#
# COMPACT_ATOMS: atom_id res chain seq x y z
N MET A 1 45.17 -26.73 0.54
CA MET A 1 44.44 -26.83 1.80
C MET A 1 43.59 -25.55 1.87
N VAL A 2 42.35 -25.61 1.42
CA VAL A 2 41.46 -24.45 1.33
C VAL A 2 40.66 -24.43 2.64
N THR A 3 40.90 -23.41 3.47
CA THR A 3 40.18 -23.20 4.71
C THR A 3 38.80 -22.62 4.34
N LEU A 4 37.75 -23.43 4.49
CA LEU A 4 36.36 -22.97 4.41
C LEU A 4 36.10 -22.03 5.60
N LEU A 5 35.96 -20.74 5.30
CA LEU A 5 35.41 -19.75 6.24
C LEU A 5 33.98 -20.14 6.52
N THR A 6 33.70 -20.62 7.72
CA THR A 6 32.36 -20.83 8.24
C THR A 6 31.65 -19.46 8.32
N ARG A 7 30.52 -19.34 7.63
CA ARG A 7 29.63 -18.16 7.75
C ARG A 7 29.24 -18.01 9.22
N PRO A 8 29.32 -16.79 9.80
CA PRO A 8 28.78 -16.56 11.13
C PRO A 8 27.26 -16.76 11.09
N THR A 9 26.77 -17.59 11.99
CA THR A 9 25.34 -17.73 12.24
C THR A 9 24.88 -16.42 12.86
N ILE A 10 24.21 -15.58 12.06
CA ILE A 10 23.60 -14.34 12.55
C ILE A 10 22.45 -14.76 13.47
N GLU A 11 22.68 -14.72 14.77
CA GLU A 11 21.59 -14.82 15.75
C GLU A 11 20.60 -13.70 15.50
N ARG A 12 19.32 -14.06 15.32
CA ARG A 12 18.19 -13.16 15.13
C ARG A 12 17.90 -12.35 16.40
N ARG A 13 18.81 -11.48 16.83
CA ARG A 13 18.58 -10.60 18.00
C ARG A 13 17.58 -9.49 17.74
N HIS A 14 17.33 -9.15 16.47
CA HIS A 14 16.45 -8.03 16.10
C HIS A 14 14.96 -8.26 16.34
N LEU A 15 14.53 -9.53 16.47
CA LEU A 15 13.12 -9.83 16.76
C LEU A 15 12.72 -9.60 18.23
N SER A 16 13.68 -9.37 19.14
CA SER A 16 13.43 -9.16 20.56
C SER A 16 13.13 -7.72 20.97
N LEU A 17 13.35 -6.74 20.09
CA LEU A 17 13.04 -5.33 20.36
C LEU A 17 11.53 -5.02 20.25
N PHE A 18 10.77 -5.91 19.66
CA PHE A 18 9.32 -5.81 19.65
C PHE A 18 8.77 -6.85 20.64
N PRO A 19 8.16 -6.46 21.78
CA PRO A 19 7.44 -7.40 22.61
C PRO A 19 6.29 -7.95 21.77
N ILE A 20 6.47 -9.17 21.24
CA ILE A 20 5.42 -9.91 20.59
C ILE A 20 4.43 -10.26 21.68
N GLN A 21 3.38 -9.48 21.84
CA GLN A 21 2.15 -10.05 22.37
C GLN A 21 1.68 -11.09 21.35
N GLU A 22 1.63 -12.34 21.79
CA GLU A 22 1.03 -13.45 21.05
C GLU A 22 -0.43 -13.10 20.74
N GLN A 23 -0.65 -12.40 19.64
CA GLN A 23 -1.98 -12.25 19.06
C GLN A 23 -1.97 -12.96 17.73
N SER A 24 -2.72 -14.08 17.75
CA SER A 24 -3.24 -14.86 16.61
C SER A 24 -2.37 -14.85 15.34
N LEU A 25 -1.85 -16.01 15.03
CA LEU A 25 -1.23 -16.41 13.76
C LEU A 25 -2.16 -16.15 12.56
N THR A 26 -2.31 -14.88 12.17
CA THR A 26 -2.70 -14.55 10.82
C THR A 26 -1.44 -14.60 9.96
N PRO A 27 -1.49 -15.25 8.79
CA PRO A 27 -0.32 -15.40 7.93
C PRO A 27 0.25 -14.03 7.58
N PRO A 28 1.56 -13.91 7.29
CA PRO A 28 2.18 -12.65 6.88
C PRO A 28 1.56 -12.23 5.55
N ALA A 29 0.46 -11.48 5.65
CA ALA A 29 -0.38 -11.16 4.51
C ALA A 29 0.24 -10.14 3.56
N THR A 30 1.39 -9.52 3.91
CA THR A 30 1.91 -8.42 3.10
C THR A 30 3.41 -8.48 2.92
N SER A 31 3.82 -8.45 1.67
CA SER A 31 5.20 -8.18 1.31
C SER A 31 5.31 -6.79 0.66
N TRP A 32 6.42 -6.13 0.87
CA TRP A 32 6.74 -4.88 0.18
C TRP A 32 7.93 -5.14 -0.75
N LEU A 33 7.67 -5.22 -2.07
CA LEU A 33 8.66 -5.59 -3.09
C LEU A 33 9.39 -6.90 -2.76
N GLY A 34 8.64 -7.91 -2.31
CA GLY A 34 9.19 -9.23 -1.99
C GLY A 34 9.77 -9.38 -0.59
N GLN A 35 9.85 -8.31 0.20
CA GLN A 35 10.29 -8.37 1.59
C GLN A 35 9.08 -8.55 2.53
N PRO A 36 9.17 -9.42 3.55
CA PRO A 36 8.14 -9.52 4.57
C PRO A 36 8.02 -8.20 5.34
N VAL A 37 6.78 -7.89 5.76
CA VAL A 37 6.45 -6.68 6.51
C VAL A 37 5.96 -7.08 7.90
N ILE A 38 6.50 -6.45 8.93
CA ILE A 38 6.04 -6.56 10.31
C ILE A 38 5.18 -5.33 10.60
N SER A 39 3.96 -5.53 11.11
CA SER A 39 3.04 -4.43 11.46
C SER A 39 2.76 -4.41 12.96
N VAL A 40 2.74 -3.20 13.53
CA VAL A 40 2.42 -2.93 14.93
C VAL A 40 1.37 -1.82 15.00
N GLN A 41 0.36 -2.00 15.85
CA GLN A 41 -0.65 -0.96 16.12
C GLN A 41 -0.41 -0.36 17.51
N ASP A 42 -0.39 0.97 17.60
CA ASP A 42 -0.19 1.70 18.85
C ASP A 42 -0.68 3.16 18.71
N GLN A 43 -0.57 3.94 19.79
CA GLN A 43 -0.74 5.40 19.71
C GLN A 43 0.27 6.00 18.76
N LEU A 44 -0.15 7.03 18.00
CA LEU A 44 0.69 7.62 16.97
C LEU A 44 2.07 8.07 17.51
N LEU A 45 2.10 8.75 18.64
CA LEU A 45 3.36 9.24 19.23
C LEU A 45 4.28 8.11 19.72
N ALA A 46 3.75 6.96 20.10
CA ALA A 46 4.56 5.82 20.50
C ALA A 46 5.33 5.17 19.32
N MET A 47 4.94 5.47 18.09
CA MET A 47 5.62 4.95 16.90
C MET A 47 7.03 5.50 16.73
N GLU A 48 7.30 6.72 17.18
CA GLU A 48 8.62 7.35 17.03
C GLU A 48 9.75 6.49 17.63
N GLN A 49 9.51 5.92 18.80
CA GLN A 49 10.48 5.07 19.50
C GLN A 49 10.76 3.72 18.82
N ARG A 50 9.95 3.38 17.82
CA ARG A 50 10.04 2.11 17.06
C ARG A 50 10.71 2.30 15.70
N LEU A 51 11.04 3.54 15.32
CA LEU A 51 11.63 3.84 14.02
C LEU A 51 13.14 3.56 14.07
N PRO A 52 13.64 2.70 13.16
CA PRO A 52 15.09 2.49 13.04
C PRO A 52 15.77 3.75 12.52
N THR A 53 17.04 3.89 12.87
CA THR A 53 17.93 4.94 12.37
C THR A 53 19.01 4.36 11.46
N PHE A 54 19.57 5.20 10.61
CA PHE A 54 20.50 4.77 9.58
C PHE A 54 21.60 5.81 9.41
N HIS A 55 22.80 5.33 9.10
CA HIS A 55 23.91 6.20 8.75
C HIS A 55 24.57 5.80 7.42
N ARG A 56 25.56 6.57 7.02
CA ARG A 56 26.33 6.32 5.80
C ARG A 56 27.72 5.90 6.16
N GLU A 57 28.20 4.87 5.49
CA GLU A 57 29.60 4.44 5.51
C GLU A 57 30.21 4.44 4.11
N PRO A 58 31.53 4.65 3.98
CA PRO A 58 32.23 4.49 2.73
C PRO A 58 32.04 3.07 2.15
N PHE A 59 31.76 2.95 0.86
CA PHE A 59 31.73 1.66 0.20
C PHE A 59 33.14 1.14 -0.06
N ILE A 60 33.59 0.20 0.78
CA ILE A 60 34.96 -0.36 0.73
C ILE A 60 34.89 -1.85 0.39
N VAL A 61 35.68 -2.26 -0.62
CA VAL A 61 35.87 -3.68 -0.98
C VAL A 61 37.35 -3.99 -1.02
N ASN A 62 37.78 -4.98 -0.25
CA ASN A 62 39.21 -5.38 -0.11
C ASN A 62 40.15 -4.21 0.25
N GLY A 63 39.70 -3.31 1.11
CA GLY A 63 40.46 -2.12 1.53
C GLY A 63 40.49 -0.96 0.51
N ILE A 64 39.78 -1.07 -0.59
CA ILE A 64 39.68 -0.03 -1.62
C ILE A 64 38.32 0.66 -1.51
N GLU A 65 38.33 1.96 -1.22
CA GLU A 65 37.13 2.78 -1.17
C GLU A 65 36.65 3.14 -2.59
N ASN A 66 35.33 3.05 -2.81
CA ASN A 66 34.70 3.53 -4.02
C ASN A 66 34.35 5.03 -3.86
N PRO A 67 34.94 5.94 -4.67
CA PRO A 67 34.72 7.37 -4.49
C PRO A 67 33.32 7.85 -4.91
N ALA A 68 32.54 7.03 -5.65
CA ALA A 68 31.22 7.40 -6.16
C ALA A 68 30.05 6.92 -5.29
N TYR A 69 30.30 5.94 -4.41
CA TYR A 69 29.23 5.28 -3.65
C TYR A 69 29.55 5.22 -2.14
N ASP A 70 28.44 5.22 -1.36
CA ASP A 70 28.43 4.88 0.06
C ASP A 70 27.49 3.68 0.27
N VAL A 71 27.54 3.12 1.48
CA VAL A 71 26.60 2.11 1.97
C VAL A 71 25.69 2.78 3.00
N ILE A 72 24.39 2.51 2.94
CA ILE A 72 23.47 2.82 4.05
C ILE A 72 23.49 1.63 5.00
N VAL A 73 23.71 1.90 6.26
CA VAL A 73 23.82 0.92 7.33
C VAL A 73 22.77 1.22 8.39
N GLU A 74 22.14 0.21 8.94
CA GLU A 74 21.21 0.31 10.05
C GLU A 74 22.01 0.42 11.36
N ASP A 75 21.64 1.37 12.23
CA ASP A 75 22.49 1.78 13.36
C ASP A 75 22.59 0.74 14.49
N ASP A 76 21.54 -0.03 14.76
CA ASP A 76 21.50 -0.96 15.89
C ASP A 76 22.24 -2.27 15.61
N THR A 77 22.31 -2.70 14.35
CA THR A 77 22.85 -4.01 13.97
C THR A 77 24.07 -3.95 13.06
N ASP A 78 24.45 -2.75 12.61
CA ASP A 78 25.47 -2.53 11.57
C ASP A 78 25.15 -3.29 10.27
N TYR A 79 23.84 -3.53 9.98
CA TYR A 79 23.42 -4.26 8.79
C TYR A 79 23.48 -3.37 7.55
N PRO A 80 24.23 -3.76 6.50
CA PRO A 80 24.31 -2.98 5.27
C PRO A 80 23.02 -3.16 4.44
N ILE A 81 22.28 -2.07 4.27
CA ILE A 81 20.99 -2.04 3.58
C ILE A 81 21.17 -1.99 2.06
N THR A 82 21.88 -0.97 1.58
CA THR A 82 22.04 -0.71 0.14
C THR A 82 23.21 0.20 -0.15
N THR A 83 23.70 0.15 -1.38
CA THR A 83 24.69 1.13 -1.87
C THR A 83 23.98 2.32 -2.51
N VAL A 84 24.46 3.54 -2.23
CA VAL A 84 23.89 4.79 -2.72
C VAL A 84 24.98 5.66 -3.34
N SER A 85 24.62 6.54 -4.27
CA SER A 85 25.56 7.55 -4.77
C SER A 85 25.90 8.57 -3.67
N LYS A 86 27.03 9.24 -3.79
CA LYS A 86 27.42 10.37 -2.88
C LYS A 86 26.37 11.50 -2.89
N SER A 87 25.55 11.63 -3.92
CA SER A 87 24.47 12.63 -4.04
C SER A 87 23.13 12.19 -3.44
N TYR A 88 22.98 10.93 -3.04
CA TYR A 88 21.73 10.45 -2.44
C TYR A 88 21.44 11.18 -1.12
N GLY A 89 20.22 11.67 -0.92
CA GLY A 89 19.75 12.26 0.34
C GLY A 89 19.22 11.16 1.25
N LEU A 90 19.93 10.81 2.31
CA LEU A 90 19.41 9.92 3.34
C LEU A 90 18.38 10.69 4.18
N VAL A 91 17.11 10.32 4.08
CA VAL A 91 16.02 10.88 4.88
C VAL A 91 15.61 9.85 5.92
N GLN A 92 15.80 10.18 7.19
CA GLN A 92 15.42 9.31 8.31
C GLN A 92 13.91 9.13 8.39
N HIS A 93 13.46 7.96 8.84
CA HIS A 93 12.03 7.71 9.09
C HIS A 93 11.47 8.67 10.14
N SER A 94 12.24 8.94 11.19
CA SER A 94 11.86 9.89 12.26
C SER A 94 11.66 11.31 11.74
N THR A 95 12.48 11.77 10.78
CA THR A 95 12.31 13.08 10.16
C THR A 95 10.99 13.19 9.40
N VAL A 96 10.68 12.19 8.56
CA VAL A 96 9.42 12.14 7.81
C VAL A 96 8.23 12.09 8.76
N PHE A 97 8.33 11.30 9.81
CA PHE A 97 7.31 11.19 10.85
C PHE A 97 7.09 12.50 11.60
N GLY A 98 8.17 13.14 12.07
CA GLY A 98 8.10 14.41 12.78
C GLY A 98 7.46 15.52 11.96
N LYS A 99 7.81 15.61 10.67
CA LYS A 99 7.18 16.58 9.75
C LYS A 99 5.70 16.30 9.48
N ALA A 100 5.31 15.04 9.43
CA ALA A 100 3.90 14.66 9.32
C ALA A 100 3.11 15.04 10.60
N LEU A 101 3.69 14.83 11.79
CA LEU A 101 3.09 15.27 13.06
C LEU A 101 2.92 16.79 13.11
N GLU A 102 3.95 17.53 12.69
CA GLU A 102 3.89 19.00 12.60
C GLU A 102 2.77 19.45 11.68
N GLY A 103 2.63 18.81 10.50
CA GLY A 103 1.56 19.09 9.56
C GLY A 103 0.17 18.81 10.14
N LEU A 104 -0.02 17.68 10.81
CA LEU A 104 -1.27 17.33 11.47
C LEU A 104 -1.63 18.35 12.57
N ASN A 105 -0.66 18.74 13.41
CA ASN A 105 -0.86 19.76 14.45
C ASN A 105 -1.27 21.12 13.85
N ARG A 106 -0.62 21.56 12.76
CA ARG A 106 -0.97 22.82 12.07
C ARG A 106 -2.40 22.81 11.51
N LEU A 107 -2.90 21.61 11.18
CA LEU A 107 -4.26 21.40 10.69
C LEU A 107 -5.30 21.22 11.82
N GLY A 108 -4.85 21.26 13.08
CA GLY A 108 -5.70 21.19 14.26
C GLY A 108 -6.06 19.78 14.72
N PHE A 109 -5.35 18.76 14.25
CA PHE A 109 -5.54 17.40 14.77
C PHE A 109 -4.90 17.24 16.15
N ASP A 110 -5.61 16.58 17.06
CA ASP A 110 -5.06 16.14 18.34
C ASP A 110 -4.24 14.86 18.13
N VAL A 111 -2.93 15.02 17.88
CA VAL A 111 -2.04 13.89 17.61
C VAL A 111 -1.87 12.92 18.79
N HIS A 112 -2.19 13.35 20.03
CA HIS A 112 -2.12 12.49 21.22
C HIS A 112 -3.23 11.45 21.26
N GLY A 113 -4.37 11.74 20.65
CA GLY A 113 -5.52 10.83 20.56
C GLY A 113 -5.51 9.91 19.34
N LEU A 114 -4.56 10.07 18.41
CA LEU A 114 -4.51 9.27 17.19
C LEU A 114 -3.87 7.91 17.40
N HIS A 115 -4.50 6.89 16.86
CA HIS A 115 -3.94 5.54 16.72
C HIS A 115 -3.43 5.32 15.31
N SER A 116 -2.33 4.58 15.20
CA SER A 116 -1.69 4.28 13.92
C SER A 116 -1.22 2.83 13.84
N GLU A 117 -0.95 2.40 12.63
CA GLU A 117 -0.30 1.14 12.32
C GLU A 117 1.04 1.44 11.65
N LEU A 118 2.12 1.01 12.29
CA LEU A 118 3.47 1.04 11.72
C LEU A 118 3.76 -0.29 11.05
N SER A 119 4.17 -0.25 9.78
CA SER A 119 4.65 -1.40 9.02
C SER A 119 6.10 -1.17 8.60
N LEU A 120 6.98 -2.09 8.95
CA LEU A 120 8.41 -2.08 8.62
C LEU A 120 8.81 -3.37 7.91
N THR A 121 9.74 -3.30 6.98
CA THR A 121 10.45 -4.47 6.45
C THR A 121 11.46 -5.02 7.47
N ALA A 122 12.06 -6.16 7.19
CA ALA A 122 12.84 -6.93 8.16
C ALA A 122 13.99 -6.16 8.83
N HIS A 123 14.64 -5.24 8.11
CA HIS A 123 15.70 -4.38 8.64
C HIS A 123 15.24 -2.93 8.78
N GLY A 124 13.93 -2.70 8.71
CA GLY A 124 13.36 -1.38 8.81
C GLY A 124 13.64 -0.45 7.62
N GLU A 125 14.24 -0.95 6.54
CA GLU A 125 14.65 -0.13 5.40
C GLU A 125 13.49 0.54 4.67
N ARG A 126 12.25 0.06 4.87
CA ARG A 126 11.03 0.64 4.33
C ARG A 126 10.00 0.78 5.43
N MET A 127 9.41 1.95 5.50
CA MET A 127 8.43 2.34 6.51
C MET A 127 7.09 2.73 5.85
N LYS A 128 5.99 2.22 6.40
CA LYS A 128 4.65 2.75 6.20
C LYS A 128 4.01 3.00 7.57
N ILE A 129 3.56 4.23 7.82
CA ILE A 129 2.68 4.55 8.95
C ILE A 129 1.29 4.87 8.39
N SER A 130 0.28 4.20 8.92
CA SER A 130 -1.11 4.40 8.54
C SER A 130 -1.91 4.88 9.73
N LEU A 131 -2.67 5.95 9.58
CA LEU A 131 -3.55 6.46 10.62
C LEU A 131 -4.91 6.89 10.06
N THR A 132 -5.96 6.74 10.86
CA THR A 132 -7.29 7.23 10.53
C THR A 132 -7.43 8.68 10.98
N LEU A 133 -7.88 9.55 10.09
CA LEU A 133 -8.09 10.96 10.38
C LEU A 133 -9.51 11.16 10.90
N PRO A 134 -9.70 11.60 12.16
CA PRO A 134 -11.02 11.83 12.73
C PRO A 134 -11.72 13.02 12.05
N GLY A 135 -13.05 12.93 11.95
CA GLY A 135 -13.87 13.99 11.36
C GLY A 135 -13.93 13.96 9.83
N TYR A 136 -13.28 12.97 9.20
CA TYR A 136 -13.38 12.72 7.77
C TYR A 136 -13.99 11.34 7.56
N ASP A 137 -15.29 11.32 7.39
CA ASP A 137 -16.10 10.14 7.14
C ASP A 137 -17.05 10.36 5.97
N PHE A 138 -17.45 9.29 5.32
CA PHE A 138 -18.43 9.29 4.25
C PHE A 138 -19.38 8.12 4.47
N ASP A 139 -20.68 8.40 4.58
CA ASP A 139 -21.71 7.38 4.68
C ASP A 139 -22.38 7.16 3.32
N PRO A 140 -22.17 6.01 2.67
CA PRO A 140 -22.85 5.67 1.42
C PRO A 140 -24.32 5.29 1.62
N GLY A 141 -24.82 5.23 2.85
CA GLY A 141 -26.20 4.85 3.16
C GLY A 141 -26.45 3.34 3.22
N ASP A 142 -25.39 2.52 3.24
CA ASP A 142 -25.47 1.06 3.31
C ASP A 142 -25.07 0.47 4.68
N GLY A 143 -24.95 1.33 5.68
CA GLY A 143 -24.54 0.95 7.05
C GLY A 143 -23.04 0.67 7.22
N CYS A 144 -22.24 0.96 6.22
CA CYS A 144 -20.79 0.72 6.22
C CYS A 144 -20.02 1.99 5.85
N PRO A 145 -19.86 2.93 6.79
CA PRO A 145 -19.18 4.19 6.51
C PRO A 145 -17.73 4.00 6.10
N LEU A 146 -17.23 4.94 5.33
CA LEU A 146 -15.82 5.08 5.01
C LEU A 146 -15.19 6.11 5.94
N VAL A 147 -13.95 5.85 6.32
CA VAL A 147 -13.11 6.81 7.05
C VAL A 147 -11.88 7.15 6.22
N LEU A 148 -11.39 8.38 6.35
CA LEU A 148 -10.19 8.79 5.65
C LEU A 148 -8.96 8.29 6.41
N LYS A 149 -8.08 7.60 5.69
CA LYS A 149 -6.80 7.09 6.19
C LYS A 149 -5.65 7.83 5.53
N MET A 150 -4.68 8.23 6.33
CA MET A 150 -3.40 8.77 5.84
C MET A 150 -2.34 7.68 5.89
N ASN A 151 -1.59 7.52 4.82
CA ASN A 151 -0.40 6.69 4.76
C ASN A 151 0.83 7.58 4.57
N LEU A 152 1.81 7.39 5.42
CA LEU A 152 3.11 7.99 5.35
C LEU A 152 4.12 6.92 4.96
N LEU A 153 4.84 7.12 3.86
CA LEU A 153 5.80 6.15 3.32
C LEU A 153 7.19 6.77 3.25
N ASN A 154 8.19 5.97 3.59
CA ASN A 154 9.59 6.28 3.36
C ASN A 154 10.41 5.00 3.15
N SER A 155 11.52 5.10 2.43
CA SER A 155 12.51 4.04 2.37
C SER A 155 13.93 4.61 2.33
N VAL A 156 14.88 3.87 2.86
CA VAL A 156 16.31 4.22 2.79
C VAL A 156 17.05 3.38 1.74
N ASP A 157 16.37 2.40 1.16
CA ASP A 157 16.91 1.46 0.15
C ASP A 157 16.64 1.89 -1.31
N LYS A 158 16.16 3.10 -1.54
CA LYS A 158 15.82 3.72 -2.86
C LYS A 158 14.57 3.14 -3.54
N THR A 159 13.86 2.21 -2.93
CA THR A 159 12.73 1.55 -3.58
C THR A 159 11.45 2.37 -3.54
N THR A 160 11.31 3.23 -2.54
CA THR A 160 10.12 4.08 -2.36
C THR A 160 10.57 5.51 -2.05
N ALA A 161 9.98 6.48 -2.72
CA ALA A 161 10.15 7.88 -2.38
C ALA A 161 9.45 8.21 -1.05
N VAL A 162 9.83 9.31 -0.40
CA VAL A 162 9.00 9.90 0.65
C VAL A 162 7.64 10.22 0.05
N ALA A 163 6.58 9.73 0.66
CA ALA A 163 5.22 9.96 0.18
C ALA A 163 4.22 10.08 1.33
N VAL A 164 3.24 10.96 1.14
CA VAL A 164 2.02 11.03 1.95
C VAL A 164 0.86 10.72 1.01
N GLU A 165 0.04 9.75 1.38
CA GLU A 165 -1.10 9.31 0.58
C GLU A 165 -2.35 9.30 1.46
N LEU A 166 -3.47 9.76 0.91
CA LEU A 166 -4.78 9.63 1.53
C LEU A 166 -5.56 8.50 0.83
N GLU A 167 -6.26 7.70 1.61
CA GLU A 167 -7.12 6.64 1.10
C GLU A 167 -8.40 6.53 1.94
N TRP A 168 -9.51 6.19 1.30
CA TRP A 168 -10.77 5.92 1.98
C TRP A 168 -10.85 4.46 2.39
N LEU A 169 -11.01 4.20 3.68
CA LEU A 169 -11.17 2.87 4.25
C LEU A 169 -12.63 2.63 4.60
N ARG A 170 -13.25 1.62 3.98
CA ARG A 170 -14.59 1.16 4.34
C ARG A 170 -14.51 0.17 5.50
N LEU A 171 -15.25 0.46 6.57
CA LEU A 171 -15.32 -0.38 7.76
C LEU A 171 -16.41 -1.45 7.59
N VAL A 172 -16.05 -2.63 7.10
CA VAL A 172 -16.96 -3.77 6.99
C VAL A 172 -16.40 -4.92 7.83
N CYS A 173 -17.03 -5.24 8.94
CA CYS A 173 -16.78 -6.43 9.76
C CYS A 173 -15.29 -6.79 9.95
N GLY A 174 -14.44 -5.81 10.26
CA GLY A 174 -13.00 -6.00 10.48
C GLY A 174 -12.14 -6.13 9.22
N ASN A 175 -12.73 -6.34 8.04
CA ASN A 175 -12.04 -6.35 6.76
C ASN A 175 -12.40 -5.11 5.95
N GLY A 176 -11.69 -4.00 6.17
CA GLY A 176 -11.93 -2.76 5.43
C GLY A 176 -11.77 -2.96 3.92
N MET A 177 -12.77 -2.60 3.14
CA MET A 177 -12.58 -2.32 1.72
C MET A 177 -11.92 -0.96 1.61
N MET A 178 -10.77 -0.90 0.97
CA MET A 178 -10.00 0.33 0.80
C MET A 178 -10.11 0.78 -0.64
N TYR A 179 -10.30 2.07 -0.88
CA TYR A 179 -9.96 2.60 -2.15
C TYR A 179 -9.21 3.92 -1.99
N GLY A 180 -8.20 4.12 -2.81
CA GLY A 180 -7.39 5.31 -2.78
C GLY A 180 -7.86 6.27 -3.85
N ILE A 181 -8.22 7.46 -3.47
CA ILE A 181 -8.41 8.54 -4.43
C ILE A 181 -7.04 9.16 -4.63
N GLY A 182 -6.32 8.61 -5.58
CA GLY A 182 -4.90 8.89 -5.80
C GLY A 182 -4.57 10.23 -6.45
N ALA A 183 -5.46 11.22 -6.37
CA ALA A 183 -5.15 12.55 -6.91
C ALA A 183 -4.30 13.41 -5.96
N ALA A 184 -4.35 13.14 -4.67
CA ALA A 184 -3.62 13.90 -3.67
C ALA A 184 -2.58 13.02 -2.98
N GLY A 185 -1.39 12.96 -3.51
CA GLY A 185 -0.26 12.28 -2.89
C GLY A 185 1.02 13.07 -3.12
N PHE A 186 1.73 13.37 -2.04
CA PHE A 186 3.10 13.85 -2.13
C PHE A 186 4.02 12.69 -2.46
N ARG A 187 4.91 12.90 -3.42
CA ARG A 187 5.97 11.95 -3.71
C ARG A 187 7.22 12.70 -4.13
N LYS A 188 8.26 12.59 -3.33
CA LYS A 188 9.54 13.22 -3.61
C LYS A 188 10.67 12.19 -3.54
N ALA A 189 11.52 12.15 -4.56
CA ALA A 189 12.68 11.27 -4.56
C ALA A 189 13.74 11.76 -3.57
N HIS A 190 14.57 10.83 -3.08
CA HIS A 190 15.66 11.10 -2.16
C HIS A 190 16.83 11.79 -2.88
N PHE A 191 16.89 13.12 -2.85
CA PHE A 191 18.01 13.92 -3.33
C PHE A 191 18.54 14.81 -2.22
N ARG A 192 19.78 15.25 -2.32
CA ARG A 192 20.30 16.30 -1.43
C ARG A 192 19.42 17.54 -1.55
N GLY A 193 18.91 18.03 -0.42
CA GLY A 193 18.07 19.23 -0.37
C GLY A 193 16.55 18.96 -0.47
N ILE A 194 16.07 17.77 -0.07
CA ILE A 194 14.63 17.59 0.21
C ILE A 194 14.23 18.59 1.29
N ASP A 195 13.30 19.46 0.96
CA ASP A 195 12.62 20.30 1.93
C ASP A 195 11.50 19.48 2.56
N GLU A 196 11.72 19.09 3.81
CA GLU A 196 10.79 18.26 4.57
C GLU A 196 9.54 19.04 5.01
N ASP A 197 9.61 20.37 5.00
CA ASP A 197 8.47 21.25 5.29
C ASP A 197 7.37 21.13 4.24
N ASP A 198 7.69 20.67 3.03
CA ASP A 198 6.71 20.35 1.99
C ASP A 198 5.66 19.32 2.44
N ILE A 199 5.96 18.43 3.41
CA ILE A 199 5.01 17.41 3.88
C ILE A 199 3.79 18.05 4.55
N ALA A 200 4.02 19.04 5.40
CA ALA A 200 2.93 19.75 6.09
C ALA A 200 2.02 20.51 5.09
N GLU A 201 2.62 21.17 4.10
CA GLU A 201 1.87 21.85 3.05
C GLU A 201 1.05 20.85 2.22
N TYR A 202 1.65 19.72 1.90
CA TYR A 202 0.99 18.66 1.13
C TYR A 202 -0.20 18.05 1.82
N LEU A 203 -0.10 17.78 3.11
CA LEU A 203 -1.23 17.36 3.92
C LEU A 203 -2.37 18.36 3.82
N SER A 204 -2.06 19.65 3.96
CA SER A 204 -3.04 20.72 3.84
C SER A 204 -3.73 20.72 2.48
N ILE A 205 -2.97 20.62 1.39
CA ILE A 205 -3.51 20.56 0.02
C ILE A 205 -4.36 19.32 -0.17
N SER A 206 -3.88 18.17 0.27
CA SER A 206 -4.56 16.89 0.11
C SER A 206 -5.90 16.84 0.83
N LEU A 207 -5.97 17.37 2.06
CA LEU A 207 -7.23 17.43 2.81
C LEU A 207 -8.26 18.39 2.20
N ARG A 208 -7.83 19.38 1.44
CA ARG A 208 -8.73 20.26 0.69
C ARG A 208 -9.44 19.54 -0.47
N SER A 209 -8.91 18.42 -0.95
CA SER A 209 -9.56 17.64 -2.02
C SER A 209 -10.66 16.70 -1.51
N VAL A 210 -10.78 16.49 -0.20
CA VAL A 210 -11.77 15.60 0.41
C VAL A 210 -13.22 15.90 -0.03
N PRO A 211 -13.69 17.15 -0.12
CA PRO A 211 -15.02 17.42 -0.64
C PRO A 211 -15.24 16.95 -2.08
N GLN A 212 -14.20 16.99 -2.92
CA GLN A 212 -14.26 16.47 -4.30
C GLN A 212 -14.36 14.95 -4.30
N ASP A 213 -13.67 14.29 -3.38
CA ASP A 213 -13.76 12.85 -3.20
C ASP A 213 -15.18 12.42 -2.82
N HIS A 214 -15.81 13.15 -1.89
CA HIS A 214 -17.22 12.92 -1.52
C HIS A 214 -18.15 13.07 -2.72
N GLN A 215 -17.97 14.11 -3.52
CA GLN A 215 -18.76 14.34 -4.74
C GLN A 215 -18.58 13.20 -5.74
N LEU A 216 -17.34 12.71 -5.92
CA LEU A 216 -17.03 11.60 -6.80
C LEU A 216 -17.71 10.31 -6.34
N MET A 217 -17.61 9.98 -5.05
CA MET A 217 -18.26 8.81 -4.45
C MET A 217 -19.78 8.90 -4.56
N GLN A 218 -20.34 10.07 -4.28
CA GLN A 218 -21.78 10.31 -4.43
C GLN A 218 -22.22 10.17 -5.90
N GLY A 219 -21.41 10.63 -6.84
CA GLY A 219 -21.64 10.42 -8.27
C GLY A 219 -21.66 8.95 -8.63
N TRP A 220 -20.73 8.15 -8.10
CA TRP A 220 -20.71 6.71 -8.32
C TRP A 220 -21.91 5.98 -7.71
N LEU A 221 -22.37 6.39 -6.54
CA LEU A 221 -23.59 5.84 -5.91
C LEU A 221 -24.84 6.04 -6.75
N THR A 222 -24.93 7.18 -7.42
CA THR A 222 -26.11 7.56 -8.22
C THR A 222 -26.03 7.18 -9.69
N THR A 223 -24.90 6.62 -10.14
CA THR A 223 -24.71 6.21 -11.53
C THR A 223 -24.92 4.70 -11.69
N ASP A 224 -26.02 4.32 -12.32
CA ASP A 224 -26.35 2.93 -12.61
C ASP A 224 -25.39 2.34 -13.64
N VAL A 225 -25.01 1.08 -13.44
CA VAL A 225 -24.23 0.29 -14.40
C VAL A 225 -24.93 -1.02 -14.70
N THR A 226 -24.93 -1.40 -15.99
CA THR A 226 -25.49 -2.66 -16.44
C THR A 226 -24.43 -3.75 -16.48
N LEU A 227 -24.83 -5.01 -16.31
CA LEU A 227 -23.91 -6.13 -16.45
C LEU A 227 -23.22 -6.16 -17.82
N SER A 228 -23.94 -5.82 -18.91
CA SER A 228 -23.36 -5.77 -20.25
C SER A 228 -22.25 -4.74 -20.38
N ARG A 229 -22.45 -3.51 -19.84
CA ARG A 229 -21.42 -2.48 -19.82
C ARG A 229 -20.23 -2.89 -18.98
N THR A 230 -20.49 -3.47 -17.82
CA THR A 230 -19.46 -3.97 -16.91
C THR A 230 -18.64 -5.09 -17.57
N MET A 231 -19.27 -6.01 -18.31
CA MET A 231 -18.59 -7.08 -19.04
C MET A 231 -17.61 -6.51 -20.08
N THR A 232 -18.04 -5.56 -20.90
CA THR A 232 -17.17 -4.90 -21.89
C THR A 232 -15.99 -4.18 -21.23
N TRP A 233 -16.23 -3.53 -20.09
CA TRP A 233 -15.20 -2.84 -19.33
C TRP A 233 -14.21 -3.81 -18.70
N VAL A 234 -14.67 -4.94 -18.18
CA VAL A 234 -13.81 -6.01 -17.63
C VAL A 234 -12.90 -6.60 -18.71
N ASP A 235 -13.44 -6.85 -19.92
CA ASP A 235 -12.72 -7.50 -21.02
C ASP A 235 -11.66 -6.63 -21.69
N ARG A 236 -11.74 -5.31 -21.53
CA ARG A 236 -10.83 -4.38 -22.19
C ARG A 236 -10.09 -3.48 -21.19
N PRO A 237 -10.66 -2.35 -20.71
CA PRO A 237 -9.89 -1.44 -19.88
C PRO A 237 -9.28 -2.09 -18.64
N LEU A 238 -10.05 -2.92 -17.94
CA LEU A 238 -9.60 -3.57 -16.73
C LEU A 238 -8.57 -4.67 -17.02
N ALA A 239 -8.82 -5.51 -18.03
CA ALA A 239 -7.89 -6.57 -18.42
C ALA A 239 -6.56 -6.00 -18.95
N GLU A 240 -6.59 -4.91 -19.69
CA GLU A 240 -5.40 -4.22 -20.18
C GLU A 240 -4.55 -3.65 -19.03
N LEU A 241 -5.18 -3.10 -17.99
CA LEU A 241 -4.47 -2.43 -16.89
C LEU A 241 -4.03 -3.40 -15.78
N TRP A 242 -4.90 -4.35 -15.37
CA TRP A 242 -4.64 -5.25 -14.23
C TRP A 242 -4.41 -6.71 -14.63
N GLY A 243 -4.51 -7.02 -15.92
CA GLY A 243 -4.38 -8.36 -16.48
C GLY A 243 -5.68 -9.17 -16.46
N GLU A 244 -5.85 -10.03 -17.47
CA GLU A 244 -7.05 -10.85 -17.65
C GLU A 244 -7.41 -11.71 -16.41
N PRO A 245 -6.45 -12.35 -15.69
CA PRO A 245 -6.80 -13.13 -14.51
C PRO A 245 -7.41 -12.29 -13.38
N THR A 246 -6.90 -11.07 -13.19
CA THR A 246 -7.44 -10.14 -12.19
C THR A 246 -8.82 -9.63 -12.61
N ALA A 247 -8.99 -9.32 -13.88
CA ALA A 247 -10.27 -8.88 -14.44
C ALA A 247 -11.35 -9.99 -14.33
N ALA A 248 -10.99 -11.24 -14.56
CA ALA A 248 -11.88 -12.39 -14.37
C ALA A 248 -12.34 -12.55 -12.90
N ARG A 249 -11.42 -12.36 -11.95
CA ARG A 249 -11.75 -12.34 -10.50
C ARG A 249 -12.76 -11.23 -10.19
N ILE A 250 -12.52 -10.02 -10.68
CA ILE A 250 -13.40 -8.87 -10.47
C ILE A 250 -14.77 -9.11 -11.11
N TRP A 251 -14.82 -9.64 -12.31
CA TRP A 251 -16.08 -10.03 -12.96
C TRP A 251 -16.91 -11.00 -12.10
N HIS A 252 -16.25 -12.02 -11.54
CA HIS A 252 -16.91 -12.96 -10.64
C HIS A 252 -17.50 -12.25 -9.40
N ILE A 253 -16.74 -11.35 -8.78
CA ILE A 253 -17.20 -10.57 -7.62
C ILE A 253 -18.41 -9.72 -7.98
N LEU A 254 -18.38 -8.99 -9.10
CA LEU A 254 -19.45 -8.11 -9.55
C LEU A 254 -20.77 -8.85 -9.83
N ARG A 255 -20.69 -10.13 -10.21
CA ARG A 255 -21.84 -10.97 -10.48
C ARG A 255 -22.40 -11.68 -9.26
N SER A 256 -21.52 -12.15 -8.38
CA SER A 256 -21.88 -13.11 -7.32
C SER A 256 -21.73 -12.57 -5.89
N GLY A 257 -20.99 -11.49 -5.69
CA GLY A 257 -20.61 -11.00 -4.34
C GLY A 257 -19.60 -11.89 -3.63
N ASN A 258 -19.12 -12.93 -4.27
CA ASN A 258 -18.13 -13.86 -3.73
C ASN A 258 -16.76 -13.55 -4.32
N ASP A 259 -15.74 -13.77 -3.53
CA ASP A 259 -14.38 -13.74 -4.02
C ASP A 259 -14.05 -14.99 -4.84
N ALA A 260 -12.99 -14.91 -5.64
CA ALA A 260 -12.49 -16.01 -6.44
C ALA A 260 -10.98 -15.89 -6.63
N ARG A 261 -10.35 -17.00 -6.96
CA ARG A 261 -8.99 -17.00 -7.50
C ARG A 261 -9.02 -17.38 -8.97
N PRO A 262 -8.20 -16.78 -9.82
CA PRO A 262 -8.07 -17.23 -11.21
C PRO A 262 -7.62 -18.67 -11.26
N GLU A 263 -8.22 -19.46 -12.12
CA GLU A 263 -7.72 -20.80 -12.43
C GLU A 263 -6.49 -20.70 -13.32
N ILE A 264 -5.40 -21.36 -12.91
CA ILE A 264 -4.18 -21.41 -13.73
C ILE A 264 -4.38 -22.50 -14.77
N ILE A 265 -4.71 -22.11 -15.98
CA ILE A 265 -4.76 -23.03 -17.13
C ILE A 265 -3.31 -23.26 -17.56
N ARG A 266 -2.75 -24.41 -17.17
CA ARG A 266 -1.46 -24.87 -17.73
C ARG A 266 -1.78 -25.51 -19.07
N GLY A 267 -1.40 -24.85 -20.17
CA GLY A 267 -1.37 -25.50 -21.49
C GLY A 267 -0.50 -26.77 -21.43
N LYS A 268 -0.96 -27.85 -22.03
CA LYS A 268 -0.07 -28.94 -22.41
C LYS A 268 0.79 -28.41 -23.55
N ASP A 269 2.09 -28.71 -23.48
CA ASP A 269 3.14 -28.36 -24.42
C ASP A 269 2.69 -27.83 -25.79
N ASP A 270 3.12 -26.59 -26.13
CA ASP A 270 3.03 -25.95 -27.45
C ASP A 270 1.68 -25.45 -27.99
N GLU A 271 0.58 -25.55 -27.28
CA GLU A 271 -0.64 -24.87 -27.69
C GLU A 271 -0.61 -23.40 -27.30
N VAL A 272 -0.68 -22.53 -28.30
CA VAL A 272 -0.91 -21.08 -28.13
C VAL A 272 -2.14 -20.92 -27.24
N GLU A 273 -1.96 -20.37 -26.02
CA GLU A 273 -3.06 -20.07 -25.10
C GLU A 273 -4.05 -19.17 -25.85
N ILE A 274 -5.22 -19.70 -26.21
CA ILE A 274 -6.27 -18.91 -26.85
C ILE A 274 -6.69 -17.86 -25.82
N SER A 275 -6.35 -16.60 -26.10
CA SER A 275 -6.76 -15.46 -25.27
C SER A 275 -8.29 -15.45 -25.21
N ARG A 276 -8.82 -15.77 -24.02
CA ARG A 276 -10.26 -15.71 -23.75
C ARG A 276 -10.58 -14.36 -23.13
N PRO A 277 -11.72 -13.75 -23.46
CA PRO A 277 -12.21 -12.59 -22.73
C PRO A 277 -12.21 -12.85 -21.22
N ALA A 278 -11.90 -11.84 -20.42
CA ALA A 278 -11.78 -12.01 -18.97
C ALA A 278 -13.08 -12.55 -18.34
N HIS A 279 -14.25 -12.15 -18.87
CA HIS A 279 -15.55 -12.61 -18.38
C HIS A 279 -15.83 -14.10 -18.63
N GLU A 280 -15.13 -14.75 -19.56
CA GLU A 280 -15.23 -16.19 -19.88
C GLU A 280 -14.15 -17.03 -19.19
N ARG A 281 -13.16 -16.40 -18.57
CA ARG A 281 -12.09 -17.14 -17.89
C ARG A 281 -12.64 -17.88 -16.67
N PRO A 282 -12.27 -19.15 -16.49
CA PRO A 282 -12.66 -19.90 -15.31
C PRO A 282 -11.98 -19.34 -14.06
N VAL A 283 -12.76 -19.32 -12.98
CA VAL A 283 -12.28 -18.94 -11.65
C VAL A 283 -12.75 -19.96 -10.63
N ILE A 284 -11.98 -20.15 -9.58
CA ILE A 284 -12.33 -21.01 -8.46
C ILE A 284 -12.98 -20.11 -7.40
N PRO A 285 -14.30 -20.25 -7.13
CA PRO A 285 -14.99 -19.46 -6.13
C PRO A 285 -14.36 -19.64 -4.74
N LEU A 286 -14.33 -18.56 -4.00
CA LEU A 286 -13.97 -18.49 -2.57
C LEU A 286 -15.21 -18.09 -1.76
N GLY A 287 -15.01 -17.64 -0.54
CA GLY A 287 -16.11 -17.19 0.32
C GLY A 287 -16.75 -15.86 -0.11
N SER A 288 -17.90 -15.52 0.49
CA SER A 288 -18.55 -14.23 0.28
C SER A 288 -17.70 -13.08 0.78
N ILE A 289 -17.72 -11.96 0.07
CA ILE A 289 -17.07 -10.72 0.49
C ILE A 289 -18.04 -9.95 1.39
N PRO A 290 -17.66 -9.61 2.63
CA PRO A 290 -18.51 -8.82 3.52
C PRO A 290 -18.88 -7.48 2.88
N GLY A 291 -20.19 -7.18 2.82
CA GLY A 291 -20.70 -5.93 2.27
C GLY A 291 -20.58 -5.78 0.75
N ALA A 292 -20.26 -6.86 0.01
CA ALA A 292 -20.31 -6.84 -1.44
C ALA A 292 -21.76 -6.86 -1.95
N PHE A 293 -22.02 -6.08 -3.00
CA PHE A 293 -23.30 -6.05 -3.68
C PHE A 293 -23.25 -6.84 -4.98
N ALA A 294 -24.16 -7.76 -5.15
CA ALA A 294 -24.24 -8.58 -6.36
C ALA A 294 -25.70 -8.88 -6.74
N PRO A 295 -26.05 -8.81 -8.02
CA PRO A 295 -25.20 -8.28 -9.10
C PRO A 295 -24.90 -6.78 -8.92
N VAL A 296 -23.82 -6.31 -9.54
CA VAL A 296 -23.47 -4.89 -9.57
C VAL A 296 -24.66 -4.05 -10.07
N GLN A 297 -24.95 -2.94 -9.39
CA GLN A 297 -26.07 -2.06 -9.71
C GLN A 297 -25.59 -0.64 -10.09
N ASN A 298 -24.55 -0.16 -9.44
CA ASN A 298 -24.02 1.18 -9.66
C ASN A 298 -22.48 1.19 -9.70
N ALA A 299 -21.92 2.32 -10.08
CA ALA A 299 -20.48 2.47 -10.21
C ALA A 299 -19.75 2.34 -8.87
N TYR A 300 -20.37 2.70 -7.75
CA TYR A 300 -19.78 2.55 -6.42
C TYR A 300 -19.52 1.06 -6.08
N HIS A 301 -20.45 0.16 -6.42
CA HIS A 301 -20.25 -1.28 -6.23
C HIS A 301 -19.06 -1.80 -7.06
N ALA A 302 -18.86 -1.29 -8.27
CA ALA A 302 -17.71 -1.64 -9.10
C ALA A 302 -16.39 -1.14 -8.46
N ALA A 303 -16.37 0.10 -7.95
CA ALA A 303 -15.22 0.65 -7.24
C ALA A 303 -14.86 -0.15 -5.98
N GLN A 304 -15.86 -0.65 -5.26
CA GLN A 304 -15.65 -1.50 -4.08
C GLN A 304 -15.01 -2.85 -4.46
N ALA A 305 -15.44 -3.49 -5.56
CA ALA A 305 -14.84 -4.74 -6.04
C ALA A 305 -13.37 -4.54 -6.48
N LEU A 306 -13.06 -3.42 -7.14
CA LEU A 306 -11.69 -3.04 -7.48
C LEU A 306 -10.83 -2.88 -6.22
N SER A 307 -11.34 -2.17 -5.22
CA SER A 307 -10.66 -1.95 -3.94
C SER A 307 -10.34 -3.25 -3.22
N TRP A 308 -11.30 -4.17 -3.16
CA TRP A 308 -11.11 -5.48 -2.55
C TRP A 308 -9.93 -6.21 -3.17
N VAL A 309 -9.93 -6.35 -4.50
CA VAL A 309 -8.88 -7.06 -5.23
C VAL A 309 -7.53 -6.33 -5.16
N ALA A 310 -7.52 -5.01 -5.15
CA ALA A 310 -6.30 -4.25 -4.97
C ALA A 310 -5.68 -4.49 -3.58
N LYS A 311 -6.50 -4.46 -2.53
CA LYS A 311 -6.07 -4.65 -1.14
C LYS A 311 -5.50 -6.04 -0.88
N GLU A 312 -6.11 -7.07 -1.46
CA GLU A 312 -5.68 -8.47 -1.29
C GLU A 312 -4.37 -8.81 -2.03
N HIS A 313 -3.84 -7.89 -2.81
CA HIS A 313 -2.56 -8.13 -3.49
C HIS A 313 -1.41 -8.22 -2.47
N PRO A 314 -0.59 -9.29 -2.47
CA PRO A 314 0.43 -9.53 -1.46
C PRO A 314 1.55 -8.48 -1.47
N ASN A 315 1.86 -7.91 -2.63
CA ASN A 315 2.89 -6.88 -2.76
C ASN A 315 2.32 -5.49 -2.47
N LEU A 316 2.85 -4.81 -1.45
CA LEU A 316 2.38 -3.49 -1.02
C LEU A 316 2.51 -2.42 -2.12
N GLY A 317 3.61 -2.43 -2.89
CA GLY A 317 3.81 -1.48 -3.99
C GLY A 317 2.74 -1.61 -5.08
N THR A 318 2.42 -2.85 -5.48
CA THR A 318 1.35 -3.13 -6.44
C THR A 318 -0.03 -2.76 -5.89
N ARG A 319 -0.26 -3.03 -4.59
CA ARG A 319 -1.49 -2.62 -3.89
C ARG A 319 -1.72 -1.12 -4.02
N LEU A 320 -0.74 -0.31 -3.61
CA LEU A 320 -0.82 1.16 -3.67
C LEU A 320 -0.99 1.67 -5.10
N LYS A 321 -0.29 1.06 -6.07
CA LYS A 321 -0.45 1.39 -7.49
C LYS A 321 -1.89 1.16 -7.95
N ARG A 322 -2.45 -0.02 -7.69
CA ARG A 322 -3.83 -0.37 -8.08
C ARG A 322 -4.87 0.54 -7.46
N LEU A 323 -4.73 0.88 -6.17
CA LEU A 323 -5.65 1.81 -5.50
C LEU A 323 -5.68 3.18 -6.20
N LYS A 324 -4.53 3.68 -6.67
CA LYS A 324 -4.45 4.94 -7.43
C LYS A 324 -5.06 4.86 -8.83
N GLU A 325 -5.12 3.68 -9.41
CA GLU A 325 -5.68 3.45 -10.75
C GLU A 325 -7.22 3.35 -10.75
N ILE A 326 -7.85 3.15 -9.58
CA ILE A 326 -9.31 2.99 -9.48
C ILE A 326 -10.09 4.17 -10.10
N PRO A 327 -9.80 5.45 -9.81
CA PRO A 327 -10.54 6.55 -10.42
C PRO A 327 -10.48 6.54 -11.97
N THR A 328 -9.33 6.21 -12.53
CA THR A 328 -9.16 6.11 -13.99
C THR A 328 -9.98 4.96 -14.57
N LEU A 329 -9.98 3.79 -13.92
CA LEU A 329 -10.81 2.66 -14.34
C LEU A 329 -12.31 2.98 -14.25
N MET A 330 -12.71 3.71 -13.20
CA MET A 330 -14.11 4.13 -13.03
C MET A 330 -14.54 5.11 -14.12
N GLN A 331 -13.68 6.05 -14.54
CA GLN A 331 -13.95 6.95 -15.67
C GLN A 331 -14.16 6.18 -16.97
N GLN A 332 -13.47 5.05 -17.16
CA GLN A 332 -13.65 4.19 -18.35
C GLN A 332 -14.92 3.33 -18.28
N LEU A 333 -15.44 3.08 -17.08
CA LEU A 333 -16.71 2.41 -16.88
C LEU A 333 -17.90 3.35 -17.13
N LEU A 334 -17.78 4.60 -16.81
CA LEU A 334 -18.83 5.64 -16.90
C LEU A 334 -18.89 6.30 -18.28
#